data_c5192867fd3bf484e137825a9e04cd44
#
_entry.id   c5192867fd3bf484e137825a9e04cd44
#
_cell.length_a   1.000
_cell.length_b   1.000
_cell.length_c   1.000
_cell.angle_alpha   90.00
_cell.angle_beta   90.00
_cell.angle_gamma   90.00
#
_symmetry.space_group_name_H-M   'P 1'
#
loop_
_entity.id
_entity.type
_entity.pdbx_description
1 polymer ?
#
loop_
_entity_poly.entity_id
_entity_poly.type
_entity_poly.pdbx_seq_one_letter_code
_entity_poly.pdbx_strand_id
1 'polypeptide(L)'
;MKRLFACIAACALFASLALAGCGSNAPASSSAASAQGSSSAAATASQQADQPGELIETKATITDADGNTTSYTVQIPAADATALAVLEATDAEVATENSQYGTYITAINGIAAEGNSGWVYTVNGEQVMEAVDVCPVAAGDTVEFSFITM
;
A
#
# COMPACT_ATOMS: atom_id res chain seq x y z
N MET A 1 37.07 5.75 11.53
CA MET A 1 36.60 7.01 12.13
C MET A 1 35.15 6.82 12.46
N LYS A 2 34.87 6.69 13.76
CA LYS A 2 33.51 6.46 14.28
C LYS A 2 32.74 7.77 14.24
N ARG A 3 31.58 7.83 13.61
CA ARG A 3 30.62 8.92 13.79
C ARG A 3 29.35 8.35 14.41
N LEU A 4 29.25 8.57 15.74
CA LEU A 4 28.01 8.47 16.47
C LEU A 4 27.08 9.60 15.99
N PHE A 5 25.88 9.28 15.60
CA PHE A 5 24.80 10.24 15.58
C PHE A 5 23.78 9.87 16.64
N ALA A 6 23.60 10.83 17.54
CA ALA A 6 22.75 10.74 18.71
C ALA A 6 21.26 10.88 18.33
N CYS A 7 20.46 10.05 18.98
CA CYS A 7 19.00 10.14 19.03
C CYS A 7 18.55 11.45 19.67
N ILE A 8 17.59 12.11 19.03
CA ILE A 8 16.75 13.09 19.72
C ILE A 8 15.31 12.57 19.64
N ALA A 9 14.85 12.07 20.79
CA ALA A 9 13.45 11.78 21.06
C ALA A 9 12.70 13.10 21.28
N ALA A 10 11.62 13.32 20.57
CA ALA A 10 10.65 14.34 20.90
C ALA A 10 9.28 13.70 21.05
N CYS A 11 8.93 13.42 22.32
CA CYS A 11 7.56 13.15 22.77
C CYS A 11 6.74 14.43 22.66
N ALA A 12 5.63 14.39 21.97
CA ALA A 12 4.56 15.35 22.12
C ALA A 12 3.26 14.63 22.46
N LEU A 13 2.94 14.69 23.76
CA LEU A 13 1.65 14.36 24.34
C LEU A 13 0.61 15.42 23.95
N PHE A 14 -0.45 15.02 23.28
CA PHE A 14 -1.69 15.79 23.27
C PHE A 14 -2.83 14.97 23.84
N ALA A 15 -3.16 15.31 25.07
CA ALA A 15 -4.40 14.95 25.74
C ALA A 15 -5.41 16.08 25.56
N SER A 16 -6.69 15.71 25.52
CA SER A 16 -7.90 16.45 25.84
C SER A 16 -8.90 16.49 24.66
N LEU A 17 -10.19 16.43 24.79
CA LEU A 17 -11.16 16.59 25.89
C LEU A 17 -12.46 15.91 25.44
N ALA A 18 -13.13 15.23 26.35
CA ALA A 18 -14.51 14.78 26.25
C ALA A 18 -15.47 15.95 26.40
N LEU A 19 -16.54 15.97 25.60
CA LEU A 19 -17.77 16.68 25.95
C LEU A 19 -18.97 15.78 25.72
N ALA A 20 -19.54 15.36 26.82
CA ALA A 20 -20.86 14.77 26.90
C ALA A 20 -21.93 15.87 26.75
N GLY A 21 -22.93 15.57 25.95
CA GLY A 21 -24.13 16.40 25.85
C GLY A 21 -25.36 15.52 25.71
N CYS A 22 -25.95 15.11 26.82
CA CYS A 22 -27.31 14.59 26.92
C CYS A 22 -28.31 15.72 26.82
N GLY A 23 -29.36 15.53 26.02
CA GLY A 23 -30.53 16.38 25.98
C GLY A 23 -31.74 15.60 25.51
N SER A 24 -32.45 14.96 26.44
CA SER A 24 -33.79 14.39 26.23
C SER A 24 -34.82 15.48 26.19
N ASN A 25 -35.76 15.44 25.27
CA ASN A 25 -37.18 15.80 25.52
C ASN A 25 -38.05 15.36 24.33
N ALA A 26 -39.03 14.52 24.63
CA ALA A 26 -40.30 14.38 23.91
C ALA A 26 -41.39 14.95 24.85
N PRO A 27 -42.69 15.22 24.48
CA PRO A 27 -43.45 14.70 23.37
C PRO A 27 -44.48 15.66 22.73
N ALA A 28 -45.21 15.16 21.77
CA ALA A 28 -46.64 15.31 21.41
C ALA A 28 -47.04 16.25 20.28
N SER A 29 -47.58 15.60 19.26
CA SER A 29 -48.85 15.80 18.52
C SER A 29 -49.13 17.06 17.68
N SER A 30 -49.37 16.75 16.45
CA SER A 30 -50.53 17.08 15.60
C SER A 30 -50.24 17.79 14.28
N SER A 31 -50.61 17.03 13.24
CA SER A 31 -51.37 17.41 12.02
C SER A 31 -50.85 18.42 11.02
N ALA A 32 -50.71 17.88 9.84
CA ALA A 32 -51.21 18.38 8.55
C ALA A 32 -50.34 19.20 7.64
N ALA A 33 -50.10 18.60 6.51
CA ALA A 33 -50.17 19.09 5.14
C ALA A 33 -49.00 19.89 4.54
N SER A 34 -48.48 19.20 3.53
CA SER A 34 -48.11 19.66 2.18
C SER A 34 -46.80 20.41 1.94
N ALA A 35 -46.11 19.74 1.03
CA ALA A 35 -45.38 20.29 -0.10
C ALA A 35 -43.86 20.54 0.03
N GLN A 36 -43.16 19.61 -0.65
CA GLN A 36 -42.01 19.82 -1.53
C GLN A 36 -40.78 20.59 -1.01
N GLY A 37 -39.71 19.85 -1.02
CA GLY A 37 -38.37 20.44 -0.98
C GLY A 37 -37.32 19.39 -0.64
N SER A 38 -36.87 18.68 -1.66
CA SER A 38 -35.67 17.87 -1.72
C SER A 38 -34.54 18.29 -0.77
N SER A 39 -34.05 17.33 -0.01
CA SER A 39 -32.66 16.95 0.04
C SER A 39 -32.51 15.77 0.98
N SER A 40 -32.56 14.63 0.41
CA SER A 40 -32.26 13.36 1.03
C SER A 40 -30.74 13.24 1.18
N ALA A 41 -30.26 13.32 2.37
CA ALA A 41 -28.97 12.74 2.70
C ALA A 41 -29.24 11.32 3.19
N ALA A 42 -29.48 10.44 2.25
CA ALA A 42 -29.45 9.03 2.50
C ALA A 42 -28.01 8.58 2.60
N ALA A 43 -27.64 8.07 3.77
CA ALA A 43 -26.48 7.24 3.91
C ALA A 43 -26.72 5.96 3.09
N THR A 44 -26.26 5.97 1.87
CA THR A 44 -26.22 4.78 1.02
C THR A 44 -24.97 4.02 1.37
N ALA A 45 -25.17 2.86 1.96
CA ALA A 45 -24.15 1.82 1.96
C ALA A 45 -23.79 1.56 0.49
N SER A 46 -22.63 1.98 0.10
CA SER A 46 -22.12 1.84 -1.26
C SER A 46 -21.92 0.36 -1.56
N GLN A 47 -22.73 -0.13 -2.42
CA GLN A 47 -22.40 -1.23 -3.29
C GLN A 47 -21.29 -0.72 -4.21
N GLN A 48 -20.06 -1.04 -3.89
CA GLN A 48 -18.92 -0.82 -4.77
C GLN A 48 -18.83 -2.04 -5.68
N ALA A 49 -19.67 -2.04 -6.69
CA ALA A 49 -19.57 -2.91 -7.83
C ALA A 49 -19.19 -2.02 -9.03
N ASP A 50 -18.02 -2.30 -9.59
CA ASP A 50 -17.63 -1.92 -10.95
C ASP A 50 -17.43 -0.43 -11.25
N GLN A 51 -16.55 0.22 -10.47
CA GLN A 51 -15.77 1.32 -11.04
C GLN A 51 -14.44 0.72 -11.53
N PRO A 52 -13.97 1.05 -12.76
CA PRO A 52 -12.58 0.79 -13.12
C PRO A 52 -11.73 1.49 -12.05
N GLY A 53 -11.02 0.67 -11.26
CA GLY A 53 -10.36 1.12 -10.05
C GLY A 53 -9.45 2.29 -10.36
N GLU A 54 -9.43 3.27 -9.46
CA GLU A 54 -8.45 4.35 -9.49
C GLU A 54 -7.06 3.72 -9.66
N LEU A 55 -6.37 4.11 -10.75
CA LEU A 55 -5.02 3.65 -11.01
C LEU A 55 -4.05 4.60 -10.31
N ILE A 56 -3.07 4.04 -9.66
CA ILE A 56 -1.93 4.78 -9.12
C ILE A 56 -0.70 4.53 -9.98
N GLU A 57 0.09 5.56 -10.17
CA GLU A 57 1.39 5.47 -10.83
C GLU A 57 2.48 5.21 -9.80
N THR A 58 3.30 4.20 -10.07
CA THR A 58 4.43 3.81 -9.22
C THR A 58 5.66 3.54 -10.10
N LYS A 59 6.84 3.49 -9.48
CA LYS A 59 8.07 3.13 -10.16
C LYS A 59 8.57 1.78 -9.69
N ALA A 60 9.02 0.96 -10.63
CA ALA A 60 9.72 -0.27 -10.32
C ALA A 60 11.16 -0.16 -10.85
N THR A 61 12.11 -0.65 -10.07
CA THR A 61 13.51 -0.77 -10.50
C THR A 61 13.98 -2.20 -10.22
N ILE A 62 14.55 -2.85 -11.23
CA ILE A 62 15.05 -4.22 -11.12
C ILE A 62 16.56 -4.18 -11.36
N THR A 63 17.34 -4.63 -10.38
CA THR A 63 18.79 -4.76 -10.47
C THR A 63 19.16 -6.23 -10.44
N ASP A 64 19.80 -6.70 -11.51
CA ASP A 64 20.18 -8.10 -11.69
C ASP A 64 21.49 -8.47 -10.94
N ALA A 65 21.92 -9.73 -11.11
CA ALA A 65 23.14 -10.26 -10.49
C ALA A 65 24.43 -9.58 -10.97
N ASP A 66 24.41 -8.99 -12.16
CA ASP A 66 25.54 -8.27 -12.77
C ASP A 66 25.55 -6.78 -12.41
N GLY A 67 24.52 -6.32 -11.66
CA GLY A 67 24.34 -4.94 -11.27
C GLY A 67 23.69 -4.06 -12.35
N ASN A 68 23.15 -4.67 -13.42
CA ASN A 68 22.40 -3.91 -14.42
C ASN A 68 21.02 -3.56 -13.86
N THR A 69 20.66 -2.29 -14.02
CA THR A 69 19.42 -1.76 -13.48
C THR A 69 18.48 -1.35 -14.61
N THR A 70 17.23 -1.85 -14.54
CA THR A 70 16.15 -1.47 -15.44
C THR A 70 15.04 -0.81 -14.63
N SER A 71 14.55 0.34 -15.11
CA SER A 71 13.49 1.10 -14.43
C SER A 71 12.23 1.14 -15.28
N TYR A 72 11.09 0.99 -14.61
CA TYR A 72 9.75 1.00 -15.18
C TYR A 72 8.90 2.04 -14.46
N THR A 73 7.97 2.63 -15.19
CA THR A 73 6.86 3.38 -14.61
C THR A 73 5.59 2.61 -14.93
N VAL A 74 4.89 2.18 -13.91
CA VAL A 74 3.73 1.31 -14.04
C VAL A 74 2.49 1.93 -13.41
N GLN A 75 1.33 1.51 -13.89
CA GLN A 75 0.05 1.89 -13.31
C GLN A 75 -0.65 0.63 -12.81
N ILE A 76 -1.05 0.65 -11.56
CA ILE A 76 -1.70 -0.46 -10.89
C ILE A 76 -2.99 0.00 -10.21
N PRO A 77 -4.00 -0.88 -10.03
CA PRO A 77 -5.21 -0.53 -9.28
C PRO A 77 -4.88 -0.17 -7.82
N ALA A 78 -5.38 0.97 -7.36
CA ALA A 78 -5.16 1.42 -5.99
C ALA A 78 -5.73 0.45 -4.92
N ALA A 79 -6.76 -0.31 -5.28
CA ALA A 79 -7.38 -1.27 -4.38
C ALA A 79 -6.48 -2.49 -4.06
N ASP A 80 -5.60 -2.86 -4.99
CA ASP A 80 -4.73 -4.04 -4.89
C ASP A 80 -3.24 -3.65 -4.99
N ALA A 81 -2.91 -2.41 -4.61
CA ALA A 81 -1.57 -1.87 -4.75
C ALA A 81 -0.60 -2.48 -3.74
N THR A 82 0.16 -3.47 -4.20
CA THR A 82 1.21 -4.15 -3.44
C THR A 82 2.54 -4.13 -4.20
N ALA A 83 3.64 -4.42 -3.51
CA ALA A 83 4.94 -4.55 -4.17
C ALA A 83 4.93 -5.63 -5.27
N LEU A 84 4.17 -6.72 -5.08
CA LEU A 84 3.97 -7.75 -6.10
C LEU A 84 3.25 -7.19 -7.33
N ALA A 85 2.15 -6.45 -7.12
CA ALA A 85 1.38 -5.85 -8.21
C ALA A 85 2.24 -4.88 -9.04
N VAL A 86 3.14 -4.13 -8.38
CA VAL A 86 4.11 -3.27 -9.08
C VAL A 86 5.06 -4.08 -9.94
N LEU A 87 5.58 -5.20 -9.42
CA LEU A 87 6.50 -6.06 -10.15
C LEU A 87 5.81 -6.74 -11.34
N GLU A 88 4.61 -7.27 -11.14
CA GLU A 88 3.81 -7.93 -12.19
C GLU A 88 3.35 -6.97 -13.30
N ALA A 89 3.21 -5.68 -12.96
CA ALA A 89 2.89 -4.65 -13.95
C ALA A 89 4.09 -4.22 -14.80
N THR A 90 5.30 -4.72 -14.51
CA THR A 90 6.46 -4.56 -15.41
C THR A 90 6.41 -5.59 -16.53
N ASP A 91 7.24 -5.40 -17.57
CA ASP A 91 7.39 -6.40 -18.64
C ASP A 91 8.37 -7.53 -18.26
N ALA A 92 8.76 -7.62 -16.99
CA ALA A 92 9.69 -8.64 -16.51
C ALA A 92 8.99 -10.00 -16.35
N GLU A 93 9.71 -11.07 -16.66
CA GLU A 93 9.26 -12.42 -16.37
C GLU A 93 9.46 -12.70 -14.87
N VAL A 94 8.36 -12.92 -14.13
CA VAL A 94 8.37 -13.08 -12.68
C VAL A 94 7.93 -14.49 -12.29
N ALA A 95 8.74 -15.15 -11.48
CA ALA A 95 8.35 -16.40 -10.82
C ALA A 95 8.29 -16.18 -9.31
N THR A 96 7.21 -16.67 -8.71
CA THR A 96 6.96 -16.53 -7.27
C THR A 96 6.59 -17.88 -6.65
N GLU A 97 6.74 -18.00 -5.35
CA GLU A 97 6.30 -19.14 -4.57
C GLU A 97 5.57 -18.68 -3.30
N ASN A 98 4.48 -19.36 -2.98
CA ASN A 98 3.71 -19.09 -1.78
C ASN A 98 4.24 -19.88 -0.58
N SER A 99 4.39 -19.21 0.55
CA SER A 99 4.74 -19.80 1.83
C SER A 99 3.71 -19.49 2.89
N GLN A 100 3.88 -20.04 4.08
CA GLN A 100 3.05 -19.68 5.24
C GLN A 100 3.23 -18.21 5.69
N TYR A 101 4.24 -17.52 5.20
CA TYR A 101 4.56 -16.12 5.51
C TYR A 101 4.17 -15.15 4.38
N GLY A 102 3.57 -15.67 3.29
CA GLY A 102 3.19 -14.92 2.11
C GLY A 102 3.99 -15.33 0.87
N THR A 103 3.89 -14.53 -0.18
CA THR A 103 4.52 -14.77 -1.48
C THR A 103 5.92 -14.19 -1.50
N TYR A 104 6.89 -14.96 -1.99
CA TYR A 104 8.25 -14.48 -2.23
C TYR A 104 8.69 -14.71 -3.68
N ILE A 105 9.64 -13.91 -4.13
CA ILE A 105 10.14 -13.93 -5.50
C ILE A 105 11.20 -15.03 -5.60
N THR A 106 10.99 -15.97 -6.53
CA THR A 106 11.93 -17.05 -6.82
C THR A 106 12.80 -16.75 -8.02
N ALA A 107 12.30 -16.01 -9.01
CA ALA A 107 13.11 -15.54 -10.13
C ALA A 107 12.53 -14.28 -10.76
N ILE A 108 13.40 -13.45 -11.32
CA ILE A 108 13.03 -12.36 -12.24
C ILE A 108 13.91 -12.48 -13.48
N ASN A 109 13.28 -12.44 -14.67
CA ASN A 109 13.94 -12.54 -15.97
C ASN A 109 14.86 -13.78 -16.08
N GLY A 110 14.42 -14.89 -15.49
CA GLY A 110 15.17 -16.16 -15.50
C GLY A 110 16.32 -16.23 -14.50
N ILE A 111 16.59 -15.17 -13.72
CA ILE A 111 17.60 -15.19 -12.65
C ILE A 111 16.95 -15.74 -11.39
N ALA A 112 17.23 -17.00 -11.10
CA ALA A 112 16.64 -17.72 -9.97
C ALA A 112 17.42 -17.48 -8.66
N ALA A 113 16.68 -17.46 -7.56
CA ALA A 113 17.25 -17.52 -6.22
C ALA A 113 17.82 -18.91 -5.96
N GLU A 114 19.11 -19.01 -5.67
CA GLU A 114 19.79 -20.28 -5.43
C GLU A 114 20.81 -20.17 -4.28
N GLY A 115 20.85 -21.16 -3.42
CA GLY A 115 21.83 -21.25 -2.33
C GLY A 115 21.75 -20.04 -1.39
N ASN A 116 22.79 -19.20 -1.41
CA ASN A 116 22.89 -17.99 -0.61
C ASN A 116 22.55 -16.70 -1.39
N SER A 117 21.93 -16.84 -2.56
CA SER A 117 21.52 -15.68 -3.34
C SER A 117 20.01 -15.63 -3.50
N GLY A 118 19.48 -14.45 -3.70
CA GLY A 118 18.05 -14.25 -3.83
C GLY A 118 17.64 -12.83 -4.10
N TRP A 119 16.35 -12.65 -4.28
CA TRP A 119 15.73 -11.36 -4.52
C TRP A 119 15.28 -10.73 -3.21
N VAL A 120 15.69 -9.50 -3.01
CA VAL A 120 15.22 -8.62 -1.93
C VAL A 120 14.58 -7.39 -2.54
N TYR A 121 13.77 -6.68 -1.76
CA TYR A 121 13.19 -5.45 -2.25
C TYR A 121 13.18 -4.35 -1.20
N THR A 122 13.12 -3.11 -1.68
CA THR A 122 12.97 -1.90 -0.89
C THR A 122 11.77 -1.10 -1.39
N VAL A 123 11.17 -0.32 -0.52
CA VAL A 123 10.17 0.69 -0.89
C VAL A 123 10.72 2.04 -0.46
N ASN A 124 10.87 2.96 -1.42
CA ASN A 124 11.46 4.28 -1.20
C ASN A 124 12.87 4.23 -0.55
N GLY A 125 13.64 3.17 -0.86
CA GLY A 125 14.97 2.94 -0.33
C GLY A 125 15.03 2.32 1.06
N GLU A 126 13.89 2.01 1.68
CA GLU A 126 13.83 1.28 2.94
C GLU A 126 13.63 -0.21 2.67
N GLN A 127 14.48 -1.05 3.28
CA GLN A 127 14.37 -2.50 3.13
C GLN A 127 13.12 -3.02 3.81
N VAL A 128 12.32 -3.79 3.06
CA VAL A 128 11.10 -4.42 3.54
C VAL A 128 11.37 -5.88 3.86
N MET A 129 10.85 -6.33 5.00
CA MET A 129 10.97 -7.72 5.47
C MET A 129 9.65 -8.49 5.36
N GLU A 130 8.62 -7.85 4.87
CA GLU A 130 7.31 -8.44 4.61
C GLU A 130 7.29 -9.14 3.25
N ALA A 131 6.33 -10.04 3.04
CA ALA A 131 6.15 -10.67 1.75
C ALA A 131 5.63 -9.66 0.71
N VAL A 132 6.00 -9.85 -0.56
CA VAL A 132 5.73 -8.88 -1.63
C VAL A 132 4.24 -8.67 -1.92
N ASP A 133 3.41 -9.66 -1.60
CA ASP A 133 1.95 -9.65 -1.80
C ASP A 133 1.18 -8.93 -0.69
N VAL A 134 1.81 -8.67 0.45
CA VAL A 134 1.17 -7.99 1.60
C VAL A 134 1.74 -6.60 1.87
N CYS A 135 2.85 -6.23 1.25
CA CYS A 135 3.46 -4.91 1.38
C CYS A 135 2.69 -3.88 0.54
N PRO A 136 1.95 -2.95 1.15
CA PRO A 136 1.19 -1.95 0.40
C PRO A 136 2.12 -0.89 -0.20
N VAL A 137 1.75 -0.38 -1.37
CA VAL A 137 2.43 0.74 -2.03
C VAL A 137 1.44 1.86 -2.35
N ALA A 138 1.91 3.08 -2.41
CA ALA A 138 1.13 4.27 -2.70
C ALA A 138 1.54 4.92 -4.03
N ALA A 139 0.72 5.85 -4.50
CA ALA A 139 1.04 6.63 -5.68
C ALA A 139 2.36 7.39 -5.49
N GLY A 140 3.25 7.27 -6.46
CA GLY A 140 4.56 7.92 -6.47
C GLY A 140 5.66 7.15 -5.74
N ASP A 141 5.35 6.02 -5.11
CA ASP A 141 6.36 5.17 -4.48
C ASP A 141 7.31 4.55 -5.53
N THR A 142 8.51 4.25 -5.08
CA THR A 142 9.51 3.53 -5.85
C THR A 142 9.80 2.21 -5.16
N VAL A 143 9.57 1.11 -5.87
CA VAL A 143 9.88 -0.26 -5.42
C VAL A 143 11.13 -0.74 -6.16
N GLU A 144 12.16 -1.10 -5.42
CA GLU A 144 13.43 -1.55 -6.01
C GLU A 144 13.64 -3.03 -5.67
N PHE A 145 13.75 -3.86 -6.69
CA PHE A 145 14.04 -5.29 -6.58
C PHE A 145 15.52 -5.51 -6.91
N SER A 146 16.27 -6.15 -6.01
CA SER A 146 17.69 -6.37 -6.20
C SER A 146 18.05 -7.83 -5.96
N PHE A 147 18.85 -8.38 -6.86
CA PHE A 147 19.45 -9.69 -6.65
C PHE A 147 20.68 -9.55 -5.78
N ILE A 148 20.72 -10.29 -4.68
CA ILE A 148 21.86 -10.24 -3.75
C ILE A 148 22.43 -11.64 -3.52
N THR A 149 23.73 -11.68 -3.19
CA THR A 149 24.41 -12.87 -2.69
C THR A 149 24.87 -12.60 -1.26
N MET A 150 24.51 -13.46 -0.33
CA MET A 150 24.82 -13.36 1.10
C MET A 150 26.06 -14.18 1.49
#